data_ef43e804f06bbfe41cca8ddcae726959
#
_entry.id   ef43e804f06bbfe41cca8ddcae726959
#
_cell.length_a   1.000
_cell.length_b   1.000
_cell.length_c   1.000
_cell.angle_alpha   90.00
_cell.angle_beta   90.00
_cell.angle_gamma   90.00
#
_symmetry.space_group_name_H-M   'P 1'
#
loop_
_entity.id
_entity.type
_entity.pdbx_description
1 polymer ?
#
loop_
_entity_poly.entity_id
_entity_poly.type
_entity_poly.pdbx_seq_one_letter_code
_entity_poly.pdbx_strand_id
1 'polypeptide(L)'
;MLNENSIWQLIDNHASRFVKLSDDVFDTPETLFAEFHSCAAHRAALIEHGFRINDNAAGLPTAVVGEAGSGAPVIAILGEYDALPGLSQYSGETKQKAIKGSAQGHGCGHNMFGAAAMLAATALKEWVEANSVQATVRYYGCPAEEGGGAKTYMVREGLFDDVDVAISWHPAPFTAINQEPSLANARIDYTFHGVASHAAFEPEMGRSGLDAVELMNIGVNYLREHMPDAARVHYAYMNAGGAAPNVVQARATVRQLIRHPDLPGCQELIARVDKIAQGAALMTETQLERKVFSGVSNLLPNRPLEEAMQAELEALGPVQFDTEDRAFAAKIQATLPKGAVESNLKALNYTPLPDQDITLCDWINPLDRGGDVRAGSTDVGDVSWAVPTVQLW
;
A
#
# COMPACT_ATOMS: atom_id res chain seq x y z
N MET A 1 25.39 -23.02 -17.00
CA MET A 1 24.53 -22.63 -15.88
C MET A 1 25.17 -21.39 -15.31
N LEU A 2 24.44 -20.29 -15.32
CA LEU A 2 24.85 -19.05 -14.64
C LEU A 2 25.00 -19.37 -13.15
N ASN A 3 26.05 -18.85 -12.52
CA ASN A 3 26.35 -19.21 -11.13
C ASN A 3 25.37 -18.46 -10.20
N GLU A 4 24.31 -19.12 -9.77
CA GLU A 4 23.26 -18.60 -8.87
C GLU A 4 23.87 -17.95 -7.61
N ASN A 5 24.94 -18.52 -7.07
CA ASN A 5 25.65 -17.99 -5.91
C ASN A 5 26.27 -16.59 -6.12
N SER A 6 26.44 -16.13 -7.37
CA SER A 6 27.04 -14.82 -7.63
C SER A 6 26.09 -13.65 -7.29
N ILE A 7 24.76 -13.81 -7.48
CA ILE A 7 23.77 -12.77 -7.13
C ILE A 7 23.66 -12.65 -5.61
N TRP A 8 23.61 -13.77 -4.89
CA TRP A 8 23.53 -13.74 -3.42
C TRP A 8 24.75 -13.08 -2.80
N GLN A 9 25.94 -13.30 -3.35
CA GLN A 9 27.15 -12.63 -2.90
C GLN A 9 27.11 -11.11 -3.15
N LEU A 10 26.51 -10.66 -4.25
CA LEU A 10 26.28 -9.24 -4.52
C LEU A 10 25.33 -8.61 -3.49
N ILE A 11 24.26 -9.33 -3.10
CA ILE A 11 23.38 -8.90 -2.01
C ILE A 11 24.17 -8.70 -0.72
N ASP A 12 24.97 -9.69 -0.30
CA ASP A 12 25.76 -9.63 0.94
C ASP A 12 26.77 -8.47 0.94
N ASN A 13 27.40 -8.19 -0.21
CA ASN A 13 28.35 -7.10 -0.36
C ASN A 13 27.73 -5.71 -0.12
N HIS A 14 26.46 -5.54 -0.43
CA HIS A 14 25.74 -4.27 -0.32
C HIS A 14 24.81 -4.19 0.89
N ALA A 15 24.54 -5.30 1.58
CA ALA A 15 23.53 -5.39 2.64
C ALA A 15 23.66 -4.26 3.69
N SER A 16 24.86 -4.02 4.21
CA SER A 16 25.09 -3.01 5.24
C SER A 16 24.74 -1.59 4.80
N ARG A 17 24.94 -1.27 3.52
CA ARG A 17 24.60 0.05 2.94
C ARG A 17 23.08 0.25 2.90
N PHE A 18 22.34 -0.79 2.52
CA PHE A 18 20.90 -0.70 2.39
C PHE A 18 20.17 -0.87 3.73
N VAL A 19 20.72 -1.61 4.70
CA VAL A 19 20.28 -1.57 6.10
C VAL A 19 20.35 -0.13 6.62
N LYS A 20 21.47 0.57 6.39
CA LYS A 20 21.59 1.97 6.80
C LYS A 20 20.60 2.88 6.09
N LEU A 21 20.25 2.64 4.82
CA LEU A 21 19.20 3.38 4.12
C LEU A 21 17.83 3.16 4.79
N SER A 22 17.51 1.91 5.13
CA SER A 22 16.29 1.57 5.84
C SER A 22 16.20 2.28 7.19
N ASP A 23 17.28 2.28 7.97
CA ASP A 23 17.34 2.94 9.28
C ASP A 23 17.16 4.46 9.17
N ASP A 24 17.80 5.10 8.17
CA ASP A 24 17.70 6.54 7.91
C ASP A 24 16.26 6.95 7.57
N VAL A 25 15.58 6.16 6.74
CA VAL A 25 14.16 6.36 6.41
C VAL A 25 13.26 6.10 7.64
N PHE A 26 13.56 5.06 8.44
CA PHE A 26 12.80 4.76 9.67
C PHE A 26 12.87 5.91 10.68
N ASP A 27 14.04 6.52 10.84
CA ASP A 27 14.26 7.61 11.80
C ASP A 27 13.66 8.95 11.33
N THR A 28 13.31 9.06 10.05
CA THR A 28 12.71 10.26 9.45
C THR A 28 11.37 9.92 8.78
N PRO A 29 10.35 9.49 9.54
CA PRO A 29 9.10 9.01 8.96
C PRO A 29 8.29 10.16 8.35
N GLU A 30 7.97 10.06 7.07
CA GLU A 30 7.21 11.04 6.28
C GLU A 30 5.98 10.38 5.64
N THR A 31 4.92 11.14 5.41
CA THR A 31 3.64 10.61 4.95
C THR A 31 3.14 11.32 3.70
N LEU A 32 2.37 10.60 2.90
CA LEU A 32 1.39 11.09 1.94
C LEU A 32 1.87 12.25 1.04
N PHE A 33 2.77 11.95 0.11
CA PHE A 33 3.38 12.91 -0.85
C PHE A 33 4.24 14.00 -0.20
N ALA A 34 4.71 13.78 1.04
CA ALA A 34 5.66 14.64 1.73
C ALA A 34 6.96 13.91 2.11
N GLU A 35 7.25 12.79 1.46
CA GLU A 35 8.41 11.91 1.68
C GLU A 35 9.68 12.47 1.04
N PHE A 36 9.99 13.76 1.30
CA PHE A 36 11.11 14.46 0.65
C PHE A 36 12.47 13.93 1.08
N HIS A 37 12.66 13.64 2.38
CA HIS A 37 13.90 13.08 2.87
C HIS A 37 14.09 11.64 2.36
N SER A 38 13.07 10.81 2.49
CA SER A 38 13.08 9.41 2.06
C SER A 38 13.36 9.29 0.57
N CYS A 39 12.69 10.10 -0.27
CA CYS A 39 12.95 10.17 -1.70
C CYS A 39 14.39 10.63 -2.00
N ALA A 40 14.89 11.66 -1.31
CA ALA A 40 16.25 12.16 -1.50
C ALA A 40 17.32 11.12 -1.10
N ALA A 41 17.08 10.37 -0.01
CA ALA A 41 17.97 9.29 0.42
C ALA A 41 18.02 8.15 -0.60
N HIS A 42 16.87 7.72 -1.12
CA HIS A 42 16.75 6.72 -2.18
C HIS A 42 17.40 7.20 -3.48
N ARG A 43 17.16 8.44 -3.88
CA ARG A 43 17.80 9.07 -5.04
C ARG A 43 19.31 9.08 -4.92
N ALA A 44 19.84 9.44 -3.76
CA ALA A 44 21.29 9.46 -3.52
C ALA A 44 21.92 8.06 -3.64
N ALA A 45 21.25 7.04 -3.09
CA ALA A 45 21.69 5.65 -3.21
C ALA A 45 21.65 5.15 -4.67
N LEU A 46 20.62 5.51 -5.45
CA LEU A 46 20.55 5.17 -6.88
C LEU A 46 21.73 5.78 -7.66
N ILE A 47 22.07 7.05 -7.40
CA ILE A 47 23.21 7.72 -8.05
C ILE A 47 24.52 7.04 -7.64
N GLU A 48 24.70 6.74 -6.36
CA GLU A 48 25.87 6.04 -5.81
C GLU A 48 26.12 4.71 -6.54
N HIS A 49 25.03 3.99 -6.86
CA HIS A 49 25.09 2.70 -7.55
C HIS A 49 24.97 2.80 -9.09
N GLY A 50 25.09 4.00 -9.66
CA GLY A 50 25.22 4.22 -11.11
C GLY A 50 23.92 4.10 -11.91
N PHE A 51 22.76 4.28 -11.29
CA PHE A 51 21.49 4.36 -12.02
C PHE A 51 21.31 5.75 -12.65
N ARG A 52 20.71 5.78 -13.83
CA ARG A 52 20.19 7.00 -14.46
C ARG A 52 18.89 7.39 -13.77
N ILE A 53 18.74 8.65 -13.40
CA ILE A 53 17.60 9.11 -12.57
C ILE A 53 16.53 9.81 -13.41
N ASN A 54 15.29 9.44 -13.14
CA ASN A 54 14.10 10.19 -13.53
C ASN A 54 13.46 10.76 -12.24
N ASP A 55 13.69 12.04 -11.99
CA ASP A 55 13.15 12.76 -10.84
C ASP A 55 11.70 13.20 -11.09
N ASN A 56 10.93 13.39 -10.03
CA ASN A 56 9.52 13.79 -10.10
C ASN A 56 8.70 12.86 -11.02
N ALA A 57 8.95 11.57 -10.93
CA ALA A 57 8.32 10.57 -11.78
C ALA A 57 6.79 10.67 -11.70
N ALA A 58 6.11 10.61 -12.84
CA ALA A 58 4.67 10.85 -12.96
C ALA A 58 4.20 12.26 -12.47
N GLY A 59 5.11 13.25 -12.42
CA GLY A 59 4.81 14.58 -11.88
C GLY A 59 4.71 14.63 -10.34
N LEU A 60 5.14 13.58 -9.65
CA LEU A 60 5.12 13.49 -8.19
C LEU A 60 6.48 13.89 -7.60
N PRO A 61 6.58 14.99 -6.82
CA PRO A 61 7.86 15.50 -6.32
C PRO A 61 8.65 14.54 -5.43
N THR A 62 7.96 13.60 -4.81
CA THR A 62 8.54 12.60 -3.91
C THR A 62 8.68 11.22 -4.54
N ALA A 63 8.51 11.10 -5.87
CA ALA A 63 8.72 9.87 -6.63
C ALA A 63 10.03 9.92 -7.43
N VAL A 64 10.76 8.82 -7.45
CA VAL A 64 12.03 8.68 -8.18
C VAL A 64 12.08 7.33 -8.91
N VAL A 65 12.55 7.34 -10.15
CA VAL A 65 12.85 6.10 -10.88
C VAL A 65 14.34 6.08 -11.24
N GLY A 66 15.01 4.98 -10.91
CA GLY A 66 16.38 4.70 -11.30
C GLY A 66 16.44 3.62 -12.36
N GLU A 67 17.14 3.86 -13.46
CA GLU A 67 17.27 2.92 -14.58
C GLU A 67 18.74 2.60 -14.87
N ALA A 68 19.04 1.32 -15.12
CA ALA A 68 20.35 0.85 -15.53
C ALA A 68 20.22 -0.24 -16.62
N GLY A 69 21.33 -0.45 -17.35
CA GLY A 69 21.33 -1.37 -18.50
C GLY A 69 20.66 -0.78 -19.74
N SER A 70 20.31 -1.61 -20.68
CA SER A 70 19.60 -1.25 -21.91
C SER A 70 19.02 -2.48 -22.62
N GLY A 71 17.92 -2.29 -23.36
CA GLY A 71 17.24 -3.33 -24.11
C GLY A 71 16.29 -4.17 -23.27
N ALA A 72 15.71 -5.18 -23.90
CA ALA A 72 14.76 -6.08 -23.26
C ALA A 72 15.47 -7.32 -22.68
N PRO A 73 14.90 -7.95 -21.62
CA PRO A 73 13.69 -7.52 -20.93
C PRO A 73 13.90 -6.28 -20.04
N VAL A 74 12.82 -5.52 -19.83
CA VAL A 74 12.75 -4.42 -18.87
C VAL A 74 12.13 -4.95 -17.57
N ILE A 75 12.92 -5.01 -16.51
CA ILE A 75 12.52 -5.57 -15.22
C ILE A 75 12.31 -4.42 -14.22
N ALA A 76 11.08 -4.26 -13.77
CA ALA A 76 10.72 -3.29 -12.73
C ALA A 76 10.83 -3.91 -11.35
N ILE A 77 11.48 -3.23 -10.42
CA ILE A 77 11.51 -3.57 -8.99
C ILE A 77 10.89 -2.42 -8.23
N LEU A 78 9.78 -2.70 -7.54
CA LEU A 78 8.99 -1.70 -6.83
C LEU A 78 9.48 -1.55 -5.40
N GLY A 79 9.60 -0.31 -4.93
CA GLY A 79 9.93 0.02 -3.55
C GLY A 79 9.03 1.14 -3.03
N GLU A 80 8.78 1.15 -1.73
CA GLU A 80 7.96 2.13 -1.02
C GLU A 80 8.75 2.70 0.16
N TYR A 81 8.39 3.90 0.66
CA TYR A 81 9.08 4.54 1.77
C TYR A 81 8.20 5.51 2.57
N ASP A 82 6.89 5.49 2.37
CA ASP A 82 5.96 6.31 3.14
C ASP A 82 5.64 5.68 4.51
N ALA A 83 5.37 6.53 5.49
CA ALA A 83 5.02 6.16 6.85
C ALA A 83 3.53 6.38 7.13
N LEU A 84 3.07 5.86 8.27
CA LEU A 84 1.71 6.00 8.76
C LEU A 84 1.60 7.07 9.85
N PRO A 85 0.50 7.85 9.86
CA PRO A 85 0.25 8.79 10.95
C PRO A 85 -0.12 8.06 12.25
N GLY A 86 0.30 8.60 13.38
CA GLY A 86 -0.06 8.10 14.71
C GLY A 86 0.77 6.90 15.20
N LEU A 87 1.76 6.42 14.43
CA LEU A 87 2.55 5.23 14.73
C LEU A 87 4.01 5.52 15.06
N SER A 88 4.29 6.68 15.64
CA SER A 88 5.64 7.07 16.05
C SER A 88 6.25 6.06 17.02
N GLN A 89 7.46 5.59 16.72
CA GLN A 89 8.15 4.54 17.47
C GLN A 89 9.67 4.69 17.36
N TYR A 90 10.39 4.58 18.49
CA TYR A 90 11.84 4.40 18.46
C TYR A 90 12.21 3.00 17.94
N SER A 91 13.27 2.94 17.12
CA SER A 91 13.82 1.65 16.68
C SER A 91 14.40 0.85 17.84
N GLY A 92 14.41 -0.49 17.73
CA GLY A 92 14.98 -1.38 18.74
C GLY A 92 14.22 -1.47 20.07
N GLU A 93 13.08 -0.80 20.22
CA GLU A 93 12.25 -0.86 21.44
C GLU A 93 11.21 -1.97 21.34
N THR A 94 11.06 -2.75 22.41
CA THR A 94 10.07 -3.84 22.49
C THR A 94 8.73 -3.40 23.06
N LYS A 95 8.55 -2.12 23.34
CA LYS A 95 7.31 -1.51 23.84
C LYS A 95 7.03 -0.24 23.06
N GLN A 96 5.77 0.17 23.03
CA GLN A 96 5.38 1.43 22.44
C GLN A 96 6.14 2.59 23.11
N LYS A 97 6.91 3.33 22.30
CA LYS A 97 7.71 4.47 22.74
C LYS A 97 7.82 5.46 21.61
N ALA A 98 6.92 6.44 21.61
CA ALA A 98 6.88 7.46 20.57
C ALA A 98 8.10 8.39 20.61
N ILE A 99 8.59 8.77 19.45
CA ILE A 99 9.65 9.79 19.28
C ILE A 99 9.05 11.15 19.62
N LYS A 100 9.71 11.89 20.51
CA LYS A 100 9.25 13.23 20.91
C LYS A 100 9.22 14.17 19.71
N GLY A 101 8.05 14.73 19.42
CA GLY A 101 7.86 15.68 18.32
C GLY A 101 7.52 15.04 16.96
N SER A 102 7.49 13.72 16.87
CA SER A 102 7.00 13.00 15.70
C SER A 102 5.69 12.27 16.00
N ALA A 103 4.74 12.35 15.10
CA ALA A 103 3.49 11.58 15.15
C ALA A 103 3.48 10.41 14.16
N GLN A 104 4.37 10.41 13.17
CA GLN A 104 4.44 9.40 12.11
C GLN A 104 5.39 8.26 12.49
N GLY A 105 5.20 7.08 11.89
CA GLY A 105 6.10 5.94 12.05
C GLY A 105 5.87 4.85 11.01
N HIS A 106 6.90 4.03 10.77
CA HIS A 106 6.89 2.95 9.79
C HIS A 106 6.23 1.68 10.34
N GLY A 107 4.92 1.77 10.63
CA GLY A 107 4.14 0.63 11.11
C GLY A 107 3.91 -0.47 10.07
N CYS A 108 4.02 -0.13 8.78
CA CYS A 108 3.91 -1.07 7.65
C CYS A 108 5.28 -1.56 7.14
N GLY A 109 6.39 -0.98 7.62
CA GLY A 109 7.74 -1.40 7.26
C GLY A 109 8.23 -0.94 5.88
N HIS A 110 7.63 0.11 5.31
CA HIS A 110 8.02 0.62 3.99
C HIS A 110 9.47 1.13 3.93
N ASN A 111 10.06 1.53 5.08
CA ASN A 111 11.50 1.81 5.16
C ASN A 111 12.36 0.60 4.74
N MET A 112 11.99 -0.61 5.17
CA MET A 112 12.65 -1.85 4.75
C MET A 112 12.27 -2.20 3.30
N PHE A 113 11.01 -2.00 2.94
CA PHE A 113 10.51 -2.32 1.61
C PHE A 113 11.33 -1.62 0.52
N GLY A 114 11.44 -0.29 0.58
CA GLY A 114 12.19 0.48 -0.40
C GLY A 114 13.68 0.13 -0.44
N ALA A 115 14.30 -0.01 0.72
CA ALA A 115 15.72 -0.31 0.83
C ALA A 115 16.07 -1.70 0.27
N ALA A 116 15.32 -2.75 0.62
CA ALA A 116 15.57 -4.10 0.13
C ALA A 116 15.25 -4.24 -1.38
N ALA A 117 14.20 -3.59 -1.87
CA ALA A 117 13.90 -3.53 -3.30
C ALA A 117 15.05 -2.88 -4.08
N MET A 118 15.66 -1.81 -3.55
CA MET A 118 16.80 -1.16 -4.19
C MET A 118 18.06 -2.01 -4.11
N LEU A 119 18.28 -2.74 -3.02
CA LEU A 119 19.37 -3.73 -2.91
C LEU A 119 19.23 -4.80 -4.00
N ALA A 120 18.02 -5.34 -4.19
CA ALA A 120 17.76 -6.32 -5.25
C ALA A 120 18.00 -5.73 -6.65
N ALA A 121 17.57 -4.51 -6.92
CA ALA A 121 17.81 -3.81 -8.18
C ALA A 121 19.32 -3.59 -8.43
N THR A 122 20.07 -3.22 -7.39
CA THR A 122 21.51 -3.00 -7.46
C THR A 122 22.26 -4.30 -7.77
N ALA A 123 21.94 -5.38 -7.06
CA ALA A 123 22.55 -6.69 -7.29
C ALA A 123 22.24 -7.24 -8.68
N LEU A 124 20.97 -7.11 -9.12
CA LEU A 124 20.56 -7.54 -10.46
C LEU A 124 21.30 -6.74 -11.55
N LYS A 125 21.40 -5.42 -11.39
CA LYS A 125 22.17 -4.55 -12.30
C LYS A 125 23.61 -5.02 -12.43
N GLU A 126 24.29 -5.22 -11.31
CA GLU A 126 25.70 -5.65 -11.31
C GLU A 126 25.88 -7.03 -11.92
N TRP A 127 24.93 -7.93 -11.65
CA TRP A 127 24.94 -9.27 -12.27
C TRP A 127 24.75 -9.20 -13.78
N VAL A 128 23.82 -8.39 -14.27
CA VAL A 128 23.55 -8.17 -15.71
C VAL A 128 24.81 -7.61 -16.40
N GLU A 129 25.47 -6.62 -15.79
CA GLU A 129 26.68 -6.00 -16.30
C GLU A 129 27.86 -7.01 -16.33
N ALA A 130 28.09 -7.74 -15.23
CA ALA A 130 29.18 -8.70 -15.09
C ALA A 130 29.07 -9.87 -16.08
N ASN A 131 27.85 -10.29 -16.41
CA ASN A 131 27.58 -11.40 -17.33
C ASN A 131 27.29 -10.96 -18.77
N SER A 132 27.37 -9.65 -19.04
CA SER A 132 27.08 -9.08 -20.39
C SER A 132 25.70 -9.49 -20.91
N VAL A 133 24.71 -9.58 -20.03
CA VAL A 133 23.31 -9.88 -20.37
C VAL A 133 22.65 -8.59 -20.84
N GLN A 134 21.90 -8.66 -21.95
CA GLN A 134 21.08 -7.53 -22.39
C GLN A 134 19.80 -7.51 -21.56
N ALA A 135 19.62 -6.49 -20.74
CA ALA A 135 18.42 -6.23 -19.95
C ALA A 135 18.42 -4.79 -19.43
N THR A 136 17.25 -4.27 -19.12
CA THR A 136 17.07 -3.02 -18.39
C THR A 136 16.53 -3.33 -16.99
N VAL A 137 17.22 -2.83 -15.96
CA VAL A 137 16.79 -2.92 -14.57
C VAL A 137 16.28 -1.56 -14.13
N ARG A 138 15.05 -1.50 -13.65
CA ARG A 138 14.40 -0.24 -13.26
C ARG A 138 13.86 -0.34 -11.85
N TYR A 139 14.38 0.50 -10.93
CA TYR A 139 13.86 0.66 -9.58
C TYR A 139 12.83 1.79 -9.57
N TYR A 140 11.66 1.53 -8.99
CA TYR A 140 10.60 2.52 -8.79
C TYR A 140 10.50 2.86 -7.32
N GLY A 141 10.87 4.07 -6.93
CA GLY A 141 10.65 4.63 -5.59
C GLY A 141 9.28 5.30 -5.53
N CYS A 142 8.33 4.63 -4.90
CA CYS A 142 6.92 4.96 -4.90
C CYS A 142 6.50 5.56 -3.56
N PRO A 143 6.11 6.86 -3.49
CA PRO A 143 5.55 7.47 -2.29
C PRO A 143 4.08 7.12 -2.09
N ALA A 144 3.55 7.44 -0.91
CA ALA A 144 2.13 7.55 -0.59
C ALA A 144 1.28 6.30 -0.90
N GLU A 145 1.79 5.09 -0.74
CA GLU A 145 1.01 3.85 -0.88
C GLU A 145 -0.16 3.84 0.11
N GLU A 146 0.06 4.24 1.36
CA GLU A 146 -0.88 4.20 2.48
C GLU A 146 -2.16 5.07 2.26
N GLY A 147 -2.16 5.91 1.27
CA GLY A 147 -3.34 6.75 1.06
C GLY A 147 -3.45 7.50 -0.24
N GLY A 148 -2.34 7.72 -0.94
CA GLY A 148 -2.28 8.50 -2.18
C GLY A 148 -2.31 7.65 -3.45
N GLY A 149 -1.69 6.46 -3.42
CA GLY A 149 -1.63 5.54 -4.56
C GLY A 149 -0.72 6.06 -5.67
N ALA A 150 0.57 6.30 -5.38
CA ALA A 150 1.50 6.86 -6.37
C ALA A 150 1.67 5.97 -7.59
N LYS A 151 1.63 4.64 -7.45
CA LYS A 151 1.75 3.70 -8.57
C LYS A 151 0.60 3.83 -9.56
N THR A 152 -0.62 4.17 -9.10
CA THR A 152 -1.75 4.50 -9.96
C THR A 152 -1.42 5.68 -10.90
N TYR A 153 -0.76 6.72 -10.38
CA TYR A 153 -0.31 7.85 -11.20
C TYR A 153 0.80 7.45 -12.16
N MET A 154 1.77 6.63 -11.69
CA MET A 154 2.86 6.14 -12.53
C MET A 154 2.37 5.29 -13.69
N VAL A 155 1.38 4.41 -13.47
CA VAL A 155 0.71 3.65 -14.54
C VAL A 155 0.00 4.59 -15.52
N ARG A 156 -0.79 5.53 -15.01
CA ARG A 156 -1.50 6.50 -15.84
C ARG A 156 -0.58 7.33 -16.75
N GLU A 157 0.59 7.71 -16.26
CA GLU A 157 1.57 8.51 -17.00
C GLU A 157 2.49 7.63 -17.89
N GLY A 158 2.19 6.32 -18.02
CA GLY A 158 2.88 5.42 -18.95
C GLY A 158 4.26 4.94 -18.49
N LEU A 159 4.61 5.07 -17.21
CA LEU A 159 5.94 4.67 -16.72
C LEU A 159 6.17 3.15 -16.77
N PHE A 160 5.12 2.38 -17.01
CA PHE A 160 5.16 0.92 -17.10
C PHE A 160 4.89 0.38 -18.53
N ASP A 161 4.69 1.27 -19.55
CA ASP A 161 4.28 0.85 -20.88
C ASP A 161 5.30 -0.04 -21.61
N ASP A 162 6.58 0.08 -21.29
CA ASP A 162 7.68 -0.70 -21.84
C ASP A 162 8.25 -1.77 -20.91
N VAL A 163 7.60 -1.98 -19.75
CA VAL A 163 8.03 -2.96 -18.74
C VAL A 163 7.52 -4.37 -19.09
N ASP A 164 8.40 -5.37 -19.06
CA ASP A 164 8.04 -6.77 -19.33
C ASP A 164 7.56 -7.51 -18.08
N VAL A 165 8.12 -7.17 -16.90
CA VAL A 165 7.77 -7.79 -15.62
C VAL A 165 8.01 -6.84 -14.46
N ALA A 166 7.10 -6.87 -13.48
CA ALA A 166 7.24 -6.14 -12.22
C ALA A 166 7.37 -7.11 -11.02
N ILE A 167 8.35 -6.85 -10.18
CA ILE A 167 8.62 -7.60 -8.95
C ILE A 167 8.43 -6.67 -7.77
N SER A 168 7.66 -7.12 -6.80
CA SER A 168 7.40 -6.43 -5.55
C SER A 168 7.60 -7.37 -4.36
N TRP A 169 7.73 -6.80 -3.18
CA TRP A 169 7.61 -7.54 -1.93
C TRP A 169 6.94 -6.63 -0.88
N HIS A 170 6.50 -7.19 0.22
CA HIS A 170 5.95 -6.38 1.31
C HIS A 170 6.31 -7.01 2.65
N PRO A 171 6.79 -6.27 3.66
CA PRO A 171 7.01 -6.78 4.99
C PRO A 171 5.77 -7.47 5.56
N ALA A 172 5.94 -8.68 6.05
CA ALA A 172 4.86 -9.50 6.63
C ALA A 172 5.40 -10.37 7.76
N PRO A 173 4.56 -10.90 8.66
CA PRO A 173 5.00 -11.78 9.73
C PRO A 173 5.34 -13.21 9.26
N PHE A 174 5.42 -13.45 7.96
CA PHE A 174 5.69 -14.77 7.37
C PHE A 174 6.26 -14.62 5.96
N THR A 175 6.91 -15.67 5.46
CA THR A 175 7.44 -15.75 4.09
C THR A 175 6.50 -16.56 3.21
N ALA A 176 5.91 -15.92 2.21
CA ALA A 176 4.99 -16.54 1.25
C ALA A 176 4.87 -15.72 -0.03
N ILE A 177 4.55 -16.36 -1.15
CA ILE A 177 4.10 -15.62 -2.33
C ILE A 177 2.68 -15.08 -2.05
N ASN A 178 2.46 -13.81 -2.38
CA ASN A 178 1.14 -13.20 -2.30
C ASN A 178 0.26 -13.69 -3.45
N GLN A 179 -0.60 -14.67 -3.15
CA GLN A 179 -1.57 -15.23 -4.09
C GLN A 179 -2.99 -14.70 -3.86
N GLU A 180 -3.16 -13.91 -2.83
CA GLU A 180 -4.48 -13.43 -2.43
C GLU A 180 -4.80 -12.16 -3.20
N PRO A 181 -5.95 -12.08 -3.89
CA PRO A 181 -6.36 -10.85 -4.53
C PRO A 181 -6.60 -9.77 -3.48
N SER A 182 -5.96 -8.61 -3.66
CA SER A 182 -6.31 -7.43 -2.89
C SER A 182 -7.65 -6.87 -3.34
N LEU A 183 -8.29 -6.01 -2.51
CA LEU A 183 -9.54 -5.39 -2.90
C LEU A 183 -9.28 -4.12 -3.73
N ALA A 184 -9.99 -3.99 -4.85
CA ALA A 184 -10.14 -2.69 -5.51
C ALA A 184 -10.88 -1.73 -4.57
N ASN A 185 -10.46 -0.47 -4.52
CA ASN A 185 -11.15 0.53 -3.72
C ASN A 185 -11.15 1.92 -4.36
N ALA A 186 -12.08 2.77 -3.90
CA ALA A 186 -12.06 4.19 -4.17
C ALA A 186 -12.47 4.98 -2.93
N ARG A 187 -11.76 6.08 -2.68
CA ARG A 187 -12.11 7.11 -1.69
C ARG A 187 -12.68 8.31 -2.43
N ILE A 188 -13.94 8.64 -2.17
CA ILE A 188 -14.65 9.68 -2.89
C ILE A 188 -15.30 10.64 -1.88
N ASP A 189 -15.01 11.93 -2.04
CA ASP A 189 -15.64 13.00 -1.29
C ASP A 189 -16.90 13.46 -2.01
N TYR A 190 -18.01 13.46 -1.30
CA TYR A 190 -19.28 14.01 -1.72
C TYR A 190 -19.57 15.24 -0.86
N THR A 191 -19.56 16.40 -1.48
CA THR A 191 -19.85 17.69 -0.84
C THR A 191 -21.19 18.20 -1.32
N PHE A 192 -22.05 18.55 -0.38
CA PHE A 192 -23.35 19.14 -0.67
C PHE A 192 -23.32 20.62 -0.32
N HIS A 193 -23.65 21.45 -1.29
CA HIS A 193 -23.74 22.89 -1.16
C HIS A 193 -25.21 23.30 -1.12
N GLY A 194 -25.62 23.89 -0.01
CA GLY A 194 -26.97 24.35 0.27
C GLY A 194 -27.00 25.85 0.54
N VAL A 195 -27.95 26.28 1.37
CA VAL A 195 -28.17 27.68 1.75
C VAL A 195 -28.33 27.80 3.25
N ALA A 196 -27.54 28.68 3.88
CA ALA A 196 -27.68 28.95 5.30
C ALA A 196 -28.93 29.80 5.60
N SER A 197 -29.58 29.52 6.71
CA SER A 197 -30.63 30.36 7.28
C SER A 197 -30.64 30.21 8.81
N HIS A 198 -31.38 31.08 9.49
CA HIS A 198 -31.63 30.91 10.92
C HIS A 198 -32.71 29.84 11.14
N ALA A 199 -32.32 28.71 11.72
CA ALA A 199 -33.20 27.51 11.81
C ALA A 199 -34.53 27.75 12.57
N ALA A 200 -34.63 28.80 13.38
CA ALA A 200 -35.86 29.10 14.12
C ALA A 200 -36.69 30.26 13.53
N PHE A 201 -36.05 31.17 12.77
CA PHE A 201 -36.76 32.36 12.27
C PHE A 201 -37.22 32.19 10.81
N GLU A 202 -36.36 31.62 9.95
CA GLU A 202 -36.61 31.49 8.53
C GLU A 202 -36.10 30.13 8.02
N PRO A 203 -36.55 29.00 8.62
CA PRO A 203 -36.06 27.66 8.26
C PRO A 203 -36.36 27.33 6.79
N GLU A 204 -37.44 27.83 6.23
CA GLU A 204 -37.88 27.61 4.84
C GLU A 204 -36.91 28.23 3.80
N MET A 205 -36.10 29.19 4.19
CA MET A 205 -35.10 29.80 3.35
C MET A 205 -33.78 28.98 3.27
N GLY A 206 -33.64 28.00 4.15
CA GLY A 206 -32.43 27.16 4.23
C GLY A 206 -32.51 25.93 3.30
N ARG A 207 -31.31 25.43 2.95
CA ARG A 207 -31.12 24.12 2.30
C ARG A 207 -29.92 23.48 2.94
N SER A 208 -30.15 22.37 3.67
CA SER A 208 -29.13 21.78 4.52
C SER A 208 -28.22 20.80 3.75
N GLY A 209 -26.94 21.13 3.64
CA GLY A 209 -25.92 20.20 3.15
C GLY A 209 -25.71 19.01 4.10
N LEU A 210 -25.93 19.21 5.43
CA LEU A 210 -25.81 18.14 6.41
C LEU A 210 -26.94 17.12 6.24
N ASP A 211 -28.19 17.55 6.05
CA ASP A 211 -29.31 16.65 5.82
C ASP A 211 -29.11 15.81 4.54
N ALA A 212 -28.50 16.41 3.50
CA ALA A 212 -28.13 15.69 2.29
C ALA A 212 -27.09 14.58 2.57
N VAL A 213 -26.08 14.86 3.39
CA VAL A 213 -25.09 13.83 3.82
C VAL A 213 -25.78 12.72 4.62
N GLU A 214 -26.68 13.05 5.54
CA GLU A 214 -27.42 12.05 6.33
C GLU A 214 -28.29 11.17 5.44
N LEU A 215 -29.06 11.76 4.52
CA LEU A 215 -29.87 11.01 3.56
C LEU A 215 -29.03 10.13 2.64
N MET A 216 -27.86 10.62 2.17
CA MET A 216 -26.93 9.80 1.42
C MET A 216 -26.45 8.60 2.24
N ASN A 217 -26.04 8.80 3.49
CA ASN A 217 -25.56 7.73 4.37
C ASN A 217 -26.66 6.70 4.67
N ILE A 218 -27.89 7.14 4.85
CA ILE A 218 -29.07 6.24 4.99
C ILE A 218 -29.26 5.44 3.70
N GLY A 219 -29.21 6.08 2.54
CA GLY A 219 -29.32 5.40 1.24
C GLY A 219 -28.22 4.36 1.03
N VAL A 220 -26.97 4.67 1.41
CA VAL A 220 -25.84 3.72 1.39
C VAL A 220 -26.10 2.56 2.35
N ASN A 221 -26.68 2.79 3.54
CA ASN A 221 -27.02 1.71 4.48
C ASN A 221 -28.04 0.73 3.87
N TYR A 222 -29.03 1.21 3.13
CA TYR A 222 -29.97 0.35 2.39
C TYR A 222 -29.30 -0.35 1.20
N LEU A 223 -28.33 0.28 0.54
CA LEU A 223 -27.54 -0.35 -0.54
C LEU A 223 -26.81 -1.61 -0.05
N ARG A 224 -26.40 -1.67 1.23
CA ARG A 224 -25.73 -2.84 1.81
C ARG A 224 -26.53 -4.12 1.73
N GLU A 225 -27.87 -4.04 1.71
CA GLU A 225 -28.75 -5.19 1.52
C GLU A 225 -28.72 -5.76 0.08
N HIS A 226 -28.09 -5.02 -0.87
CA HIS A 226 -28.16 -5.27 -2.30
C HIS A 226 -26.81 -5.20 -2.98
N MET A 227 -25.73 -5.45 -2.24
CA MET A 227 -24.36 -5.54 -2.76
C MET A 227 -23.73 -6.90 -2.41
N PRO A 228 -22.71 -7.38 -3.14
CA PRO A 228 -22.03 -8.63 -2.81
C PRO A 228 -21.49 -8.64 -1.37
N ASP A 229 -21.52 -9.81 -0.72
CA ASP A 229 -21.05 -9.98 0.67
C ASP A 229 -19.59 -9.57 0.88
N ALA A 230 -18.76 -9.74 -0.14
CA ALA A 230 -17.35 -9.34 -0.10
C ALA A 230 -17.13 -7.84 -0.32
N ALA A 231 -18.13 -7.10 -0.83
CA ALA A 231 -18.04 -5.66 -1.00
C ALA A 231 -18.23 -4.92 0.33
N ARG A 232 -17.62 -3.71 0.44
CA ARG A 232 -17.78 -2.86 1.63
C ARG A 232 -17.91 -1.41 1.22
N VAL A 233 -18.75 -0.68 1.96
CA VAL A 233 -18.83 0.78 1.88
C VAL A 233 -18.78 1.34 3.30
N HIS A 234 -17.79 2.20 3.55
CA HIS A 234 -17.59 2.89 4.83
C HIS A 234 -17.61 4.39 4.60
N TYR A 235 -17.94 5.18 5.62
CA TYR A 235 -17.89 6.62 5.49
C TYR A 235 -17.35 7.31 6.75
N ALA A 236 -16.86 8.53 6.52
CA ALA A 236 -16.49 9.47 7.58
C ALA A 236 -16.94 10.88 7.20
N TYR A 237 -17.38 11.64 8.20
CA TYR A 237 -17.66 13.07 8.02
C TYR A 237 -16.33 13.84 7.93
N MET A 238 -16.14 14.51 6.80
CA MET A 238 -15.01 15.42 6.59
C MET A 238 -15.34 16.84 7.04
N ASN A 239 -16.62 17.22 6.91
CA ASN A 239 -17.16 18.50 7.36
C ASN A 239 -18.66 18.32 7.63
N ALA A 240 -19.12 18.59 8.83
CA ALA A 240 -20.53 18.53 9.21
C ALA A 240 -21.27 19.89 9.07
N GLY A 241 -20.61 20.93 8.56
CA GLY A 241 -21.22 22.24 8.31
C GLY A 241 -21.18 23.23 9.46
N GLY A 242 -20.47 22.89 10.55
CA GLY A 242 -20.33 23.76 11.72
C GLY A 242 -20.98 23.19 12.99
N ALA A 243 -20.78 23.89 14.11
CA ALA A 243 -21.22 23.44 15.44
C ALA A 243 -22.46 24.20 15.99
N ALA A 244 -22.99 25.16 15.25
CA ALA A 244 -24.14 25.99 15.71
C ALA A 244 -25.45 25.37 15.24
N PRO A 245 -26.27 24.72 16.11
CA PRO A 245 -27.48 23.99 15.70
C PRO A 245 -28.62 24.92 15.25
N ASN A 246 -28.54 26.20 15.53
CA ASN A 246 -29.49 27.22 15.10
C ASN A 246 -29.17 27.83 13.72
N VAL A 247 -28.15 27.29 13.02
CA VAL A 247 -27.80 27.69 11.66
C VAL A 247 -27.96 26.48 10.75
N VAL A 248 -28.77 26.60 9.70
CA VAL A 248 -28.87 25.56 8.65
C VAL A 248 -27.53 25.44 7.95
N GLN A 249 -26.96 24.24 7.87
CA GLN A 249 -25.61 24.01 7.39
C GLN A 249 -25.54 24.13 5.86
N ALA A 250 -24.99 25.22 5.38
CA ALA A 250 -24.90 25.49 3.93
C ALA A 250 -23.90 24.58 3.17
N ARG A 251 -23.02 23.88 3.89
CA ARG A 251 -22.06 22.97 3.26
C ARG A 251 -21.72 21.81 4.19
N ALA A 252 -21.81 20.58 3.70
CA ALA A 252 -21.29 19.43 4.40
C ALA A 252 -20.58 18.47 3.43
N THR A 253 -19.63 17.70 3.93
CA THR A 253 -18.83 16.74 3.12
C THR A 253 -18.73 15.41 3.84
N VAL A 254 -19.04 14.34 3.15
CA VAL A 254 -18.77 12.95 3.58
C VAL A 254 -17.80 12.29 2.60
N ARG A 255 -16.83 11.56 3.15
CA ARG A 255 -15.96 10.67 2.38
C ARG A 255 -16.53 9.26 2.44
N GLN A 256 -16.77 8.67 1.29
CA GLN A 256 -17.10 7.25 1.17
C GLN A 256 -15.84 6.48 0.77
N LEU A 257 -15.59 5.34 1.42
CA LEU A 257 -14.60 4.35 1.02
C LEU A 257 -15.33 3.12 0.51
N ILE A 258 -15.26 2.89 -0.79
CA ILE A 258 -15.97 1.82 -1.51
C ILE A 258 -14.94 0.75 -1.86
N ARG A 259 -15.21 -0.52 -1.53
CA ARG A 259 -14.34 -1.67 -1.77
C ARG A 259 -15.10 -2.79 -2.45
N HIS A 260 -14.42 -3.45 -3.38
CA HIS A 260 -14.95 -4.64 -4.09
C HIS A 260 -13.79 -5.62 -4.40
N PRO A 261 -14.03 -6.94 -4.50
CA PRO A 261 -13.00 -7.90 -4.85
C PRO A 261 -12.29 -7.64 -6.19
N ASP A 262 -12.97 -6.99 -7.14
CA ASP A 262 -12.41 -6.66 -8.45
C ASP A 262 -12.76 -5.24 -8.88
N LEU A 263 -11.99 -4.69 -9.81
CA LEU A 263 -12.15 -3.33 -10.32
C LEU A 263 -13.49 -3.11 -11.05
N PRO A 264 -13.99 -3.99 -11.94
CA PRO A 264 -15.28 -3.79 -12.57
C PRO A 264 -16.44 -3.68 -11.59
N GLY A 265 -16.52 -4.57 -10.60
CA GLY A 265 -17.54 -4.51 -9.55
C GLY A 265 -17.39 -3.28 -8.65
N CYS A 266 -16.15 -2.82 -8.40
CA CYS A 266 -15.93 -1.57 -7.68
C CYS A 266 -16.49 -0.37 -8.46
N GLN A 267 -16.27 -0.30 -9.76
CA GLN A 267 -16.80 0.75 -10.64
C GLN A 267 -18.34 0.74 -10.69
N GLU A 268 -18.94 -0.45 -10.77
CA GLU A 268 -20.40 -0.60 -10.70
C GLU A 268 -20.96 -0.10 -9.37
N LEU A 269 -20.33 -0.49 -8.26
CA LEU A 269 -20.75 -0.07 -6.92
C LEU A 269 -20.59 1.45 -6.72
N ILE A 270 -19.52 2.06 -7.23
CA ILE A 270 -19.32 3.52 -7.24
C ILE A 270 -20.49 4.20 -7.98
N ALA A 271 -20.86 3.71 -9.16
CA ALA A 271 -21.97 4.27 -9.93
C ALA A 271 -23.31 4.20 -9.18
N ARG A 272 -23.52 3.18 -8.33
CA ARG A 272 -24.70 3.06 -7.47
C ARG A 272 -24.67 4.06 -6.32
N VAL A 273 -23.51 4.25 -5.68
CA VAL A 273 -23.33 5.25 -4.62
C VAL A 273 -23.49 6.67 -5.17
N ASP A 274 -22.99 6.94 -6.38
CA ASP A 274 -23.15 8.23 -7.08
C ASP A 274 -24.65 8.56 -7.29
N LYS A 275 -25.48 7.57 -7.66
CA LYS A 275 -26.94 7.75 -7.81
C LYS A 275 -27.62 8.08 -6.46
N ILE A 276 -27.16 7.47 -5.37
CA ILE A 276 -27.68 7.79 -4.02
C ILE A 276 -27.32 9.23 -3.66
N ALA A 277 -26.10 9.67 -3.92
CA ALA A 277 -25.69 11.05 -3.68
C ALA A 277 -26.52 12.06 -4.50
N GLN A 278 -26.77 11.76 -5.78
CA GLN A 278 -27.67 12.56 -6.63
C GLN A 278 -29.10 12.62 -6.08
N GLY A 279 -29.63 11.48 -5.62
CA GLY A 279 -30.94 11.41 -4.97
C GLY A 279 -31.03 12.26 -3.69
N ALA A 280 -29.99 12.21 -2.84
CA ALA A 280 -29.92 13.03 -1.64
C ALA A 280 -29.87 14.53 -1.97
N ALA A 281 -29.10 14.93 -2.97
CA ALA A 281 -29.04 16.31 -3.43
C ALA A 281 -30.40 16.80 -3.96
N LEU A 282 -31.09 15.95 -4.72
CA LEU A 282 -32.41 16.28 -5.26
C LEU A 282 -33.47 16.45 -4.14
N MET A 283 -33.47 15.54 -3.13
CA MET A 283 -34.40 15.62 -2.02
C MET A 283 -34.19 16.85 -1.13
N THR A 284 -32.96 17.36 -1.01
CA THR A 284 -32.62 18.51 -0.17
C THR A 284 -32.48 19.83 -0.94
N GLU A 285 -32.66 19.81 -2.25
CA GLU A 285 -32.47 20.93 -3.15
C GLU A 285 -31.05 21.56 -3.03
N THR A 286 -30.03 20.70 -2.78
CA THR A 286 -28.62 21.08 -2.69
C THR A 286 -27.88 20.79 -3.99
N GLN A 287 -26.69 21.38 -4.16
CA GLN A 287 -25.78 21.08 -5.27
C GLN A 287 -24.72 20.08 -4.82
N LEU A 288 -24.56 19.01 -5.60
CA LEU A 288 -23.57 17.96 -5.34
C LEU A 288 -22.26 18.26 -6.07
N GLU A 289 -21.17 18.28 -5.31
CA GLU A 289 -19.78 18.21 -5.81
C GLU A 289 -19.22 16.83 -5.46
N ARG A 290 -18.63 16.16 -6.46
CA ARG A 290 -17.99 14.85 -6.31
C ARG A 290 -16.50 14.94 -6.62
N LYS A 291 -15.65 14.48 -5.71
CA LYS A 291 -14.20 14.48 -5.92
C LYS A 291 -13.62 13.10 -5.55
N VAL A 292 -12.98 12.44 -6.51
CA VAL A 292 -12.17 11.24 -6.22
C VAL A 292 -10.91 11.69 -5.50
N PHE A 293 -10.69 11.14 -4.32
CA PHE A 293 -9.49 11.39 -3.52
C PHE A 293 -8.38 10.41 -3.88
N SER A 294 -8.70 9.12 -3.93
CA SER A 294 -7.80 8.04 -4.38
C SER A 294 -8.61 6.85 -4.85
N GLY A 295 -7.97 5.98 -5.62
CA GLY A 295 -8.53 4.70 -6.02
C GLY A 295 -7.41 3.79 -6.47
N VAL A 296 -7.55 2.49 -6.18
CA VAL A 296 -6.60 1.46 -6.58
C VAL A 296 -7.34 0.23 -7.08
N SER A 297 -6.76 -0.45 -8.05
CA SER A 297 -7.25 -1.71 -8.60
C SER A 297 -6.92 -2.88 -7.65
N ASN A 298 -7.63 -3.99 -7.79
CA ASN A 298 -7.23 -5.23 -7.14
C ASN A 298 -5.95 -5.79 -7.79
N LEU A 299 -5.13 -6.48 -6.99
CA LEU A 299 -3.97 -7.20 -7.48
C LEU A 299 -4.42 -8.39 -8.36
N LEU A 300 -3.83 -8.53 -9.54
CA LEU A 300 -4.03 -9.67 -10.44
C LEU A 300 -2.95 -10.72 -10.18
N PRO A 301 -3.30 -11.98 -9.93
CA PRO A 301 -2.32 -13.05 -9.80
C PRO A 301 -1.64 -13.34 -11.14
N ASN A 302 -0.35 -13.72 -11.07
CA ASN A 302 0.40 -14.17 -12.23
C ASN A 302 1.08 -15.51 -11.93
N ARG A 303 0.40 -16.60 -12.21
CA ARG A 303 0.82 -17.95 -11.82
C ARG A 303 2.24 -18.32 -12.28
N PRO A 304 2.68 -18.04 -13.52
CA PRO A 304 4.05 -18.34 -13.93
C PRO A 304 5.12 -17.61 -13.10
N LEU A 305 4.88 -16.35 -12.75
CA LEU A 305 5.81 -15.59 -11.90
C LEU A 305 5.78 -16.06 -10.45
N GLU A 306 4.60 -16.43 -9.93
CA GLU A 306 4.45 -17.00 -8.59
C GLU A 306 5.23 -18.30 -8.45
N GLU A 307 5.12 -19.19 -9.42
CA GLU A 307 5.85 -20.49 -9.46
C GLU A 307 7.37 -20.27 -9.58
N ALA A 308 7.81 -19.33 -10.42
CA ALA A 308 9.22 -19.00 -10.53
C ALA A 308 9.79 -18.44 -9.23
N MET A 309 9.08 -17.49 -8.60
CA MET A 309 9.51 -16.89 -7.33
C MET A 309 9.50 -17.91 -6.18
N GLN A 310 8.52 -18.79 -6.11
CA GLN A 310 8.47 -19.87 -5.13
C GLN A 310 9.66 -20.82 -5.26
N ALA A 311 10.01 -21.21 -6.49
CA ALA A 311 11.15 -22.08 -6.74
C ALA A 311 12.48 -21.45 -6.31
N GLU A 312 12.66 -20.15 -6.53
CA GLU A 312 13.84 -19.42 -6.09
C GLU A 312 13.89 -19.24 -4.54
N LEU A 313 12.75 -19.01 -3.89
CA LEU A 313 12.66 -18.98 -2.42
C LEU A 313 13.04 -20.34 -1.81
N GLU A 314 12.55 -21.43 -2.37
CA GLU A 314 12.86 -22.78 -1.91
C GLU A 314 14.34 -23.12 -2.13
N ALA A 315 14.94 -22.66 -3.23
CA ALA A 315 16.37 -22.84 -3.49
C ALA A 315 17.24 -22.01 -2.53
N LEU A 316 16.81 -20.79 -2.18
CA LEU A 316 17.47 -19.92 -1.19
C LEU A 316 17.35 -20.48 0.22
N GLY A 317 16.22 -21.10 0.54
CA GLY A 317 15.87 -21.55 1.89
C GLY A 317 15.29 -20.45 2.77
N PRO A 318 14.76 -20.81 3.95
CA PRO A 318 14.13 -19.86 4.85
C PRO A 318 15.13 -18.94 5.53
N VAL A 319 14.64 -17.77 5.98
CA VAL A 319 15.42 -16.81 6.77
C VAL A 319 15.92 -17.48 8.06
N GLN A 320 17.19 -17.28 8.36
CA GLN A 320 17.80 -17.81 9.58
C GLN A 320 17.80 -16.73 10.67
N PHE A 321 17.39 -17.09 11.86
CA PHE A 321 17.35 -16.23 13.04
C PHE A 321 18.20 -16.81 14.15
N ASP A 322 18.95 -15.94 14.83
CA ASP A 322 19.75 -16.35 15.98
C ASP A 322 18.94 -16.28 17.31
N THR A 323 19.63 -16.53 18.42
CA THR A 323 18.99 -16.53 19.75
C THR A 323 18.60 -15.13 20.20
N GLU A 324 19.32 -14.08 19.77
CA GLU A 324 19.04 -12.68 20.13
C GLU A 324 17.81 -12.20 19.38
N ASP A 325 17.70 -12.52 18.08
CA ASP A 325 16.53 -12.24 17.25
C ASP A 325 15.27 -12.83 17.86
N ARG A 326 15.30 -14.12 18.24
CA ARG A 326 14.16 -14.81 18.86
C ARG A 326 13.81 -14.22 20.23
N ALA A 327 14.80 -13.87 21.04
CA ALA A 327 14.58 -13.25 22.34
C ALA A 327 13.97 -11.82 22.20
N PHE A 328 14.35 -11.09 21.19
CA PHE A 328 13.78 -9.78 20.88
C PHE A 328 12.33 -9.92 20.37
N ALA A 329 12.08 -10.80 19.41
CA ALA A 329 10.77 -11.08 18.87
C ALA A 329 9.79 -11.58 19.93
N ALA A 330 10.21 -12.45 20.85
CA ALA A 330 9.38 -12.92 21.96
C ALA A 330 8.93 -11.77 22.88
N LYS A 331 9.79 -10.77 23.13
CA LYS A 331 9.40 -9.58 23.91
C LYS A 331 8.34 -8.74 23.20
N ILE A 332 8.44 -8.59 21.86
CA ILE A 332 7.42 -7.90 21.06
C ILE A 332 6.13 -8.71 21.04
N GLN A 333 6.22 -10.03 20.78
CA GLN A 333 5.07 -10.91 20.74
C GLN A 333 4.26 -10.88 22.05
N ALA A 334 4.93 -10.77 23.21
CA ALA A 334 4.29 -10.64 24.51
C ALA A 334 3.47 -9.34 24.67
N THR A 335 3.64 -8.34 23.80
CA THR A 335 2.86 -7.09 23.80
C THR A 335 1.63 -7.16 22.88
N LEU A 336 1.53 -8.19 22.04
CA LEU A 336 0.44 -8.32 21.08
C LEU A 336 -0.88 -8.70 21.77
N PRO A 337 -2.02 -8.32 21.18
CA PRO A 337 -3.32 -8.79 21.64
C PRO A 337 -3.40 -10.32 21.61
N LYS A 338 -4.14 -10.89 22.57
CA LYS A 338 -4.38 -12.33 22.62
C LYS A 338 -5.04 -12.81 21.32
N GLY A 339 -4.50 -13.85 20.71
CA GLY A 339 -4.99 -14.42 19.46
C GLY A 339 -4.41 -13.78 18.19
N ALA A 340 -3.51 -12.79 18.30
CA ALA A 340 -2.92 -12.15 17.12
C ALA A 340 -2.07 -13.10 16.28
N VAL A 341 -1.25 -13.94 16.93
CA VAL A 341 -0.40 -14.93 16.24
C VAL A 341 -1.27 -16.01 15.59
N GLU A 342 -2.23 -16.55 16.35
CA GLU A 342 -3.17 -17.56 15.85
C GLU A 342 -4.00 -17.06 14.68
N SER A 343 -4.37 -15.76 14.68
CA SER A 343 -5.08 -15.14 13.55
C SER A 343 -4.22 -15.09 12.28
N ASN A 344 -2.93 -14.78 12.41
CA ASN A 344 -2.01 -14.79 11.29
C ASN A 344 -1.77 -16.20 10.73
N LEU A 345 -1.57 -17.18 11.62
CA LEU A 345 -1.40 -18.59 11.21
C LEU A 345 -2.65 -19.12 10.49
N LYS A 346 -3.84 -18.77 11.01
CA LYS A 346 -5.10 -19.13 10.36
C LYS A 346 -5.24 -18.50 8.98
N ALA A 347 -4.87 -17.22 8.83
CA ALA A 347 -4.90 -16.54 7.53
C ALA A 347 -3.98 -17.21 6.49
N LEU A 348 -2.87 -17.81 6.94
CA LEU A 348 -1.96 -18.59 6.11
C LEU A 348 -2.42 -20.04 5.88
N ASN A 349 -3.51 -20.47 6.53
CA ASN A 349 -3.89 -21.88 6.61
C ASN A 349 -2.74 -22.79 7.11
N TYR A 350 -1.91 -22.25 8.01
CA TYR A 350 -0.73 -22.93 8.56
C TYR A 350 -1.02 -23.50 9.94
N THR A 351 -0.69 -24.76 10.14
CA THR A 351 -0.75 -25.45 11.43
C THR A 351 0.67 -25.75 11.89
N PRO A 352 1.16 -25.11 12.97
CA PRO A 352 2.49 -25.39 13.50
C PRO A 352 2.65 -26.85 13.91
N LEU A 353 3.86 -27.36 13.77
CA LEU A 353 4.23 -28.67 14.32
C LEU A 353 4.23 -28.61 15.86
N PRO A 354 4.02 -29.72 16.54
CA PRO A 354 4.23 -29.79 18.01
C PRO A 354 5.63 -29.28 18.36
N ASP A 355 5.73 -28.41 19.35
CA ASP A 355 6.98 -27.80 19.83
C ASP A 355 7.74 -26.90 18.82
N GLN A 356 7.13 -26.53 17.69
CA GLN A 356 7.71 -25.55 16.77
C GLN A 356 7.74 -24.17 17.42
N ASP A 357 8.91 -23.52 17.37
CA ASP A 357 9.03 -22.12 17.74
C ASP A 357 8.43 -21.24 16.62
N ILE A 358 7.31 -20.59 16.93
CA ILE A 358 6.58 -19.70 16.03
C ILE A 358 6.80 -18.21 16.35
N THR A 359 7.85 -17.90 17.10
CA THR A 359 8.18 -16.51 17.44
C THR A 359 8.56 -15.71 16.22
N LEU A 360 9.28 -16.34 15.27
CA LEU A 360 9.64 -15.83 13.96
C LEU A 360 9.36 -16.87 12.89
N CYS A 361 9.06 -16.45 11.67
CA CYS A 361 8.80 -17.34 10.55
C CYS A 361 10.14 -17.80 9.91
N ASP A 362 10.63 -18.96 10.32
CA ASP A 362 11.82 -19.60 9.75
C ASP A 362 11.44 -20.75 8.79
N TRP A 363 10.34 -20.60 8.10
CA TRP A 363 9.86 -21.53 7.06
C TRP A 363 9.31 -20.74 5.86
N ILE A 364 9.23 -21.40 4.73
CA ILE A 364 8.61 -20.88 3.51
C ILE A 364 7.23 -21.52 3.38
N ASN A 365 6.20 -20.71 3.22
CA ASN A 365 4.85 -21.20 2.98
C ASN A 365 4.72 -21.66 1.53
N PRO A 366 4.07 -22.82 1.29
CA PRO A 366 3.88 -23.32 -0.08
C PRO A 366 2.88 -22.45 -0.85
N LEU A 367 2.94 -22.55 -2.19
CA LEU A 367 1.86 -22.10 -3.06
C LEU A 367 0.57 -22.91 -2.80
N ASP A 368 -0.56 -22.33 -3.19
CA ASP A 368 -1.89 -22.99 -3.12
C ASP A 368 -2.27 -23.50 -1.72
N ARG A 369 -1.73 -22.83 -0.70
CA ARG A 369 -1.99 -23.18 0.71
C ARG A 369 -3.46 -23.09 1.11
N GLY A 370 -4.31 -22.43 0.29
CA GLY A 370 -5.64 -22.02 0.68
C GLY A 370 -5.57 -20.93 1.76
N GLY A 371 -6.67 -20.42 2.18
CA GLY A 371 -6.78 -19.38 3.21
C GLY A 371 -7.88 -18.39 2.90
N ASP A 372 -8.16 -17.52 3.85
CA ASP A 372 -9.16 -16.47 3.69
C ASP A 372 -8.57 -15.31 2.86
N VAL A 373 -9.36 -14.77 1.94
CA VAL A 373 -9.00 -13.55 1.19
C VAL A 373 -8.74 -12.41 2.16
N ARG A 374 -7.55 -11.82 2.11
CA ARG A 374 -7.23 -10.65 2.93
C ARG A 374 -7.94 -9.43 2.38
N ALA A 375 -8.58 -8.68 3.27
CA ALA A 375 -9.33 -7.47 2.92
C ALA A 375 -8.43 -6.23 2.68
N GLY A 376 -7.13 -6.42 2.46
CA GLY A 376 -6.17 -5.35 2.17
C GLY A 376 -6.35 -4.79 0.76
N SER A 377 -5.75 -3.64 0.50
CA SER A 377 -5.62 -3.04 -0.82
C SER A 377 -4.22 -2.46 -0.94
N THR A 378 -3.64 -2.54 -2.13
CA THR A 378 -2.34 -1.94 -2.46
C THR A 378 -2.39 -1.35 -3.87
N ASP A 379 -1.67 -0.27 -4.11
CA ASP A 379 -1.56 0.32 -5.45
C ASP A 379 -0.63 -0.46 -6.39
N VAL A 380 0.05 -1.53 -5.91
CA VAL A 380 0.65 -2.57 -6.75
C VAL A 380 -0.41 -3.25 -7.62
N GLY A 381 -1.68 -3.24 -7.17
CA GLY A 381 -2.81 -3.67 -7.98
C GLY A 381 -2.83 -3.00 -9.35
N ASP A 382 -2.71 -1.67 -9.43
CA ASP A 382 -2.73 -0.95 -10.71
C ASP A 382 -1.56 -1.35 -11.62
N VAL A 383 -0.38 -1.60 -11.07
CA VAL A 383 0.76 -2.12 -11.84
C VAL A 383 0.44 -3.50 -12.42
N SER A 384 -0.21 -4.37 -11.65
CA SER A 384 -0.57 -5.73 -12.10
C SER A 384 -1.58 -5.76 -13.25
N TRP A 385 -2.38 -4.71 -13.43
CA TRP A 385 -3.27 -4.55 -14.59
C TRP A 385 -2.54 -4.07 -15.85
N ALA A 386 -1.37 -3.47 -15.70
CA ALA A 386 -0.55 -2.99 -16.80
C ALA A 386 0.55 -3.98 -17.20
N VAL A 387 1.15 -4.69 -16.24
CA VAL A 387 2.34 -5.52 -16.41
C VAL A 387 2.21 -6.82 -15.61
N PRO A 388 2.68 -7.97 -16.12
CA PRO A 388 2.83 -9.20 -15.32
C PRO A 388 3.58 -8.90 -14.02
N THR A 389 2.93 -9.11 -12.89
CA THR A 389 3.44 -8.71 -11.58
C THR A 389 3.41 -9.86 -10.58
N VAL A 390 4.44 -9.94 -9.72
CA VAL A 390 4.47 -10.86 -8.59
C VAL A 390 4.88 -10.10 -7.32
N GLN A 391 4.29 -10.50 -6.18
CA GLN A 391 4.61 -9.93 -4.88
C GLN A 391 4.95 -11.03 -3.86
N LEU A 392 6.04 -10.84 -3.13
CA LEU A 392 6.48 -11.67 -2.00
C LEU A 392 6.03 -11.02 -0.67
N TRP A 393 5.70 -11.85 0.32
CA TRP A 393 5.54 -11.50 1.73
C TRP A 393 6.62 -12.13 2.59
#